data_e0ec1d074e9a7d1c194d15a2319cbc41
#
_entry.id   e0ec1d074e9a7d1c194d15a2319cbc41
#
_cell.length_a   1.000
_cell.length_b   1.000
_cell.length_c   1.000
_cell.angle_alpha   90.00
_cell.angle_beta   90.00
_cell.angle_gamma   90.00
#
_symmetry.space_group_name_H-M   'P 1'
#
loop_
_entity.id
_entity.type
_entity.pdbx_description
1 polymer ?
#
loop_
_entity_poly.entity_id
_entity_poly.type
_entity_poly.pdbx_seq_one_letter_code
_entity_poly.pdbx_strand_id
1 'polypeptide(L)'
;FSYAITDSAGLVRGLLNTLASDSKVKVLSSPHVMVVDNQQAVIRVGTQQPIPSGTTTTNNVTTSGGVEYKDTGVLLEVLPRVNSGGMVNMEIKQEVIDLGPLVETTQSSSQSISSRSFLQRSVTSKVVVKSGQTLVLGGLIRDNRSEGQSGFPILYKIPVLGALFGNTEEQVDRTELIVLITPRVVENSQVADQVTEEIKRKMQELAPMIPAS
;
A
#
# COMPACT_ATOMS: atom_id res chain seq x y z
N PHE A 1 -21.38 -19.29 -1.82
CA PHE A 1 -22.36 -20.37 -1.86
C PHE A 1 -23.23 -20.18 -3.09
N SER A 2 -23.43 -21.25 -3.87
CA SER A 2 -24.34 -21.29 -5.01
C SER A 2 -25.36 -22.39 -4.80
N TYR A 3 -26.63 -22.06 -4.97
CA TYR A 3 -27.74 -23.03 -4.92
C TYR A 3 -28.46 -23.01 -6.26
N ALA A 4 -28.62 -24.17 -6.84
CA ALA A 4 -29.44 -24.36 -8.04
C ALA A 4 -30.74 -25.09 -7.66
N ILE A 5 -31.87 -24.50 -8.00
CA ILE A 5 -33.18 -25.12 -7.86
C ILE A 5 -33.51 -25.81 -9.19
N THR A 6 -33.56 -27.12 -9.17
CA THR A 6 -33.88 -27.96 -10.36
C THR A 6 -35.28 -28.53 -10.27
N ASP A 7 -35.95 -28.64 -11.40
CA ASP A 7 -37.23 -29.33 -11.52
C ASP A 7 -37.01 -30.86 -11.60
N SER A 8 -38.09 -31.65 -11.42
CA SER A 8 -38.08 -33.10 -11.55
C SER A 8 -37.54 -33.61 -12.89
N ALA A 9 -37.51 -32.77 -13.91
CA ALA A 9 -36.89 -33.01 -15.22
C ALA A 9 -35.41 -32.63 -15.32
N GLY A 10 -34.75 -32.21 -14.21
CA GLY A 10 -33.37 -31.79 -14.18
C GLY A 10 -33.09 -30.41 -14.76
N LEU A 11 -34.11 -29.62 -15.11
CA LEU A 11 -33.96 -28.26 -15.62
C LEU A 11 -33.75 -27.30 -14.47
N VAL A 12 -32.70 -26.43 -14.59
CA VAL A 12 -32.41 -25.39 -13.61
C VAL A 12 -33.49 -24.31 -13.68
N ARG A 13 -34.27 -24.17 -12.60
CA ARG A 13 -35.35 -23.18 -12.46
C ARG A 13 -34.92 -21.92 -11.75
N GLY A 14 -33.85 -21.96 -11.02
CA GLY A 14 -33.27 -20.80 -10.33
C GLY A 14 -31.85 -21.07 -9.88
N LEU A 15 -31.02 -20.05 -9.93
CA LEU A 15 -29.65 -20.09 -9.43
C LEU A 15 -29.48 -18.95 -8.41
N LEU A 16 -29.16 -19.31 -7.16
CA LEU A 16 -28.77 -18.34 -6.13
C LEU A 16 -27.27 -18.45 -5.92
N ASN A 17 -26.56 -17.36 -6.19
CA ASN A 17 -25.13 -17.24 -5.94
C ASN A 17 -24.87 -16.10 -4.96
N THR A 18 -24.33 -16.44 -3.78
CA THR A 18 -23.95 -15.46 -2.78
C THR A 18 -22.48 -15.61 -2.45
N LEU A 19 -21.71 -14.54 -2.62
CA LEU A 19 -20.28 -14.48 -2.28
C LEU A 19 -20.04 -13.23 -1.43
N ALA A 20 -19.48 -13.42 -0.25
CA ALA A 20 -18.94 -12.34 0.57
C ALA A 20 -17.44 -12.54 0.77
N SER A 21 -16.67 -11.50 0.54
CA SER A 21 -15.21 -11.49 0.77
C SER A 21 -14.86 -10.27 1.59
N ASP A 22 -14.17 -10.45 2.72
CA ASP A 22 -13.63 -9.38 3.55
C ASP A 22 -12.12 -9.57 3.65
N SER A 23 -11.36 -8.56 3.28
CA SER A 23 -9.90 -8.56 3.35
C SER A 23 -9.41 -7.29 4.03
N LYS A 24 -8.65 -7.45 5.11
CA LYS A 24 -8.06 -6.34 5.86
C LYS A 24 -6.55 -6.48 5.86
N VAL A 25 -5.87 -5.46 5.34
CA VAL A 25 -4.41 -5.38 5.33
C VAL A 25 -3.98 -4.18 6.16
N LYS A 26 -3.10 -4.43 7.14
CA LYS A 26 -2.47 -3.37 7.94
C LYS A 26 -0.96 -3.41 7.71
N VAL A 27 -0.41 -2.33 7.21
CA VAL A 27 1.03 -2.16 6.98
C VAL A 27 1.55 -1.05 7.88
N LEU A 28 2.63 -1.32 8.58
CA LEU A 28 3.36 -0.35 9.39
C LEU A 28 4.82 -0.33 8.91
N SER A 29 5.28 0.85 8.49
CA SER A 29 6.68 1.09 8.11
C SER A 29 7.25 2.16 9.04
N SER A 30 8.33 1.84 9.73
CA SER A 30 8.96 2.73 10.71
C SER A 30 10.47 2.83 10.47
N PRO A 31 10.91 3.64 9.51
CA PRO A 31 12.34 3.89 9.29
C PRO A 31 12.91 4.75 10.42
N HIS A 32 14.13 4.43 10.85
CA HIS A 32 14.86 5.18 11.86
C HIS A 32 16.20 5.62 11.29
N VAL A 33 16.59 6.85 11.55
CA VAL A 33 17.90 7.39 11.14
C VAL A 33 18.44 8.31 12.23
N MET A 34 19.72 8.21 12.53
CA MET A 34 20.45 9.13 13.39
C MET A 34 21.30 10.04 12.54
N VAL A 35 21.30 11.32 12.85
CA VAL A 35 21.95 12.34 12.06
C VAL A 35 22.46 13.47 12.95
N VAL A 36 23.58 14.07 12.57
CA VAL A 36 24.15 15.26 13.22
C VAL A 36 23.31 16.50 12.86
N ASP A 37 23.24 17.44 13.79
CA ASP A 37 22.57 18.73 13.56
C ASP A 37 23.07 19.43 12.29
N ASN A 38 22.12 19.99 11.53
CA ASN A 38 22.36 20.67 10.26
C ASN A 38 23.05 19.81 9.17
N GLN A 39 22.91 18.47 9.26
CA GLN A 39 23.37 17.54 8.24
C GLN A 39 22.17 16.78 7.64
N GLN A 40 22.26 16.51 6.35
CA GLN A 40 21.26 15.72 5.66
C GLN A 40 21.53 14.23 5.86
N ALA A 41 20.50 13.48 6.20
CA ALA A 41 20.56 12.02 6.22
C ALA A 41 19.55 11.42 5.27
N VAL A 42 19.93 10.33 4.64
CA VAL A 42 19.09 9.55 3.75
C VAL A 42 19.17 8.09 4.14
N ILE A 43 18.00 7.47 4.39
CA ILE A 43 17.89 6.03 4.55
C ILE A 43 16.96 5.49 3.46
N ARG A 44 17.41 4.43 2.78
CA ARG A 44 16.65 3.72 1.77
C ARG A 44 16.66 2.24 2.10
N VAL A 45 15.47 1.67 2.27
CA VAL A 45 15.29 0.24 2.57
C VAL A 45 14.27 -0.33 1.62
N GLY A 46 14.68 -1.32 0.84
CA GLY A 46 13.76 -1.90 -0.14
C GLY A 46 14.43 -2.87 -1.09
N THR A 47 13.73 -3.20 -2.16
CA THR A 47 14.18 -4.11 -3.22
C THR A 47 14.01 -3.46 -4.58
N GLN A 48 14.82 -3.90 -5.54
CA GLN A 48 14.68 -3.50 -6.93
C GLN A 48 13.81 -4.51 -7.68
N GLN A 49 12.82 -4.00 -8.40
CA GLN A 49 11.92 -4.83 -9.20
C GLN A 49 12.23 -4.67 -10.69
N PRO A 50 12.44 -5.79 -11.41
CA PRO A 50 12.63 -5.74 -12.84
C PRO A 50 11.31 -5.41 -13.55
N ILE A 51 11.35 -4.46 -14.45
CA ILE A 51 10.22 -4.07 -15.30
C ILE A 51 10.63 -4.29 -16.74
N PRO A 52 9.84 -5.01 -17.56
CA PRO A 52 10.12 -5.11 -18.99
C PRO A 52 10.05 -3.72 -19.64
N SER A 53 11.11 -3.26 -20.25
CA SER A 53 11.16 -1.99 -20.98
C SER A 53 11.09 -2.25 -22.47
N GLY A 54 9.90 -2.06 -23.03
CA GLY A 54 9.64 -2.09 -24.46
C GLY A 54 9.77 -3.46 -25.12
N THR A 55 8.92 -3.69 -26.09
CA THR A 55 9.06 -4.77 -27.07
C THR A 55 9.06 -4.15 -28.45
N THR A 56 10.02 -4.51 -29.28
CA THR A 56 10.06 -4.10 -30.67
C THR A 56 9.67 -5.27 -31.54
N THR A 57 8.60 -5.12 -32.34
CA THR A 57 8.20 -6.13 -33.31
C THR A 57 8.63 -5.66 -34.71
N THR A 58 9.54 -6.38 -35.34
CA THR A 58 9.96 -6.14 -36.69
C THR A 58 9.80 -7.44 -37.48
N ASN A 59 9.05 -7.40 -38.60
CA ASN A 59 8.83 -8.55 -39.49
C ASN A 59 8.31 -9.82 -38.77
N ASN A 60 7.27 -9.69 -37.95
CA ASN A 60 6.70 -10.79 -37.14
C ASN A 60 7.69 -11.44 -36.13
N VAL A 61 8.84 -10.85 -35.90
CA VAL A 61 9.76 -11.26 -34.83
C VAL A 61 9.64 -10.22 -33.71
N THR A 62 9.17 -10.67 -32.57
CA THR A 62 9.11 -9.84 -31.38
C THR A 62 10.39 -9.98 -30.59
N THR A 63 11.17 -8.92 -30.55
CA THR A 63 12.36 -8.86 -29.70
C THR A 63 11.97 -8.20 -28.39
N SER A 64 12.13 -8.90 -27.30
CA SER A 64 11.97 -8.37 -25.95
C SER A 64 12.98 -7.26 -25.74
N GLY A 65 12.52 -6.06 -25.42
CA GLY A 65 13.38 -4.96 -24.99
C GLY A 65 14.08 -5.26 -23.67
N GLY A 66 14.95 -4.34 -23.22
CA GLY A 66 15.70 -4.48 -21.99
C GLY A 66 14.82 -4.62 -20.74
N VAL A 67 15.45 -4.84 -19.62
CA VAL A 67 14.83 -4.81 -18.30
C VAL A 67 15.28 -3.54 -17.60
N GLU A 68 14.34 -2.74 -17.12
CA GLU A 68 14.58 -1.60 -16.25
C GLU A 68 14.32 -2.01 -14.81
N TYR A 69 15.18 -1.57 -13.88
CA TYR A 69 15.00 -1.85 -12.46
C TYR A 69 14.41 -0.64 -11.77
N LYS A 70 13.29 -0.84 -11.06
CA LYS A 70 12.66 0.20 -10.26
C LYS A 70 12.80 -0.10 -8.78
N ASP A 71 13.27 0.91 -8.02
CA ASP A 71 13.38 0.81 -6.57
C ASP A 71 11.99 0.75 -5.94
N THR A 72 11.82 -0.15 -4.98
CA THR A 72 10.63 -0.27 -4.14
C THR A 72 11.03 -0.26 -2.68
N GLY A 73 10.11 0.09 -1.78
CA GLY A 73 10.35 0.15 -0.35
C GLY A 73 10.21 1.56 0.21
N VAL A 74 10.97 1.87 1.25
CA VAL A 74 10.89 3.12 2.00
C VAL A 74 12.13 3.97 1.78
N LEU A 75 11.94 5.23 1.43
CA LEU A 75 12.95 6.28 1.40
C LEU A 75 12.57 7.33 2.44
N LEU A 76 13.49 7.67 3.33
CA LEU A 76 13.39 8.81 4.23
C LEU A 76 14.64 9.69 4.06
N GLU A 77 14.41 10.93 3.75
CA GLU A 77 15.43 11.99 3.69
C GLU A 77 15.04 13.07 4.68
N VAL A 78 15.97 13.47 5.54
CA VAL A 78 15.72 14.44 6.60
C VAL A 78 16.92 15.37 6.78
N LEU A 79 16.63 16.65 6.93
CA LEU A 79 17.59 17.69 7.30
C LEU A 79 17.08 18.37 8.58
N PRO A 80 17.60 17.97 9.77
CA PRO A 80 17.20 18.58 11.03
C PRO A 80 18.06 19.82 11.34
N ARG A 81 17.46 20.77 12.05
CA ARG A 81 18.13 21.92 12.68
C ARG A 81 17.57 22.09 14.07
N VAL A 82 18.44 21.94 15.07
CA VAL A 82 18.07 22.02 16.47
C VAL A 82 18.31 23.42 17.02
N ASN A 83 17.31 23.99 17.69
CA ASN A 83 17.44 25.28 18.39
C ASN A 83 17.76 25.03 19.87
N SER A 84 18.33 26.04 20.54
CA SER A 84 18.69 26.01 21.97
C SER A 84 17.52 25.71 22.92
N GLY A 85 16.28 25.86 22.45
CA GLY A 85 15.05 25.54 23.21
C GLY A 85 14.57 24.09 23.04
N GLY A 86 15.34 23.19 22.43
CA GLY A 86 14.93 21.80 22.18
C GLY A 86 13.87 21.63 21.09
N MET A 87 13.66 22.68 20.29
CA MET A 87 12.83 22.61 19.10
C MET A 87 13.67 22.15 17.91
N VAL A 88 13.15 21.19 17.18
CA VAL A 88 13.77 20.64 15.97
C VAL A 88 13.00 21.10 14.74
N ASN A 89 13.65 21.91 13.92
CA ASN A 89 13.15 22.28 12.60
C ASN A 89 13.65 21.24 11.60
N MET A 90 12.75 20.60 10.89
CA MET A 90 13.08 19.50 9.98
C MET A 90 12.54 19.74 8.59
N GLU A 91 13.38 19.54 7.60
CA GLU A 91 12.96 19.36 6.22
C GLU A 91 12.92 17.84 5.96
N ILE A 92 11.73 17.33 5.59
CA ILE A 92 11.47 15.88 5.50
C ILE A 92 10.95 15.57 4.12
N LYS A 93 11.51 14.53 3.51
CA LYS A 93 10.95 13.86 2.34
C LYS A 93 10.87 12.38 2.63
N GLN A 94 9.66 11.88 2.67
CA GLN A 94 9.38 10.45 2.84
C GLN A 94 8.65 9.92 1.61
N GLU A 95 9.11 8.78 1.13
CA GLU A 95 8.53 8.09 0.00
C GLU A 95 8.43 6.60 0.31
N VAL A 96 7.28 6.02 0.01
CA VAL A 96 7.01 4.59 0.13
C VAL A 96 6.49 4.11 -1.21
N ILE A 97 7.17 3.12 -1.79
CA ILE A 97 6.79 2.50 -3.05
C ILE A 97 6.56 1.02 -2.80
N ASP A 98 5.31 0.60 -2.88
CA ASP A 98 4.88 -0.79 -2.74
C ASP A 98 4.55 -1.40 -4.10
N LEU A 99 4.63 -2.73 -4.16
CA LEU A 99 4.19 -3.47 -5.33
C LEU A 99 2.66 -3.58 -5.32
N GLY A 100 2.05 -3.16 -6.39
CA GLY A 100 0.63 -3.35 -6.64
C GLY A 100 0.33 -4.68 -7.37
N PRO A 101 -0.93 -4.86 -7.78
CA PRO A 101 -1.35 -6.02 -8.54
C PRO A 101 -0.66 -6.11 -9.91
N LEU A 102 -0.64 -7.33 -10.44
CA LEU A 102 -0.26 -7.57 -11.82
C LEU A 102 -1.31 -6.94 -12.74
N VAL A 103 -0.85 -6.20 -13.72
CA VAL A 103 -1.68 -5.62 -14.78
C VAL A 103 -1.27 -6.28 -16.08
N GLU A 104 -2.21 -6.96 -16.73
CA GLU A 104 -2.01 -7.54 -18.05
C GLU A 104 -2.42 -6.50 -19.10
N THR A 105 -1.49 -6.11 -19.92
CA THR A 105 -1.76 -5.22 -21.06
C THR A 105 -1.73 -6.03 -22.34
N THR A 106 -2.88 -6.22 -22.96
CA THR A 106 -3.01 -6.88 -24.24
C THR A 106 -2.62 -5.89 -25.35
N GLN A 107 -1.47 -6.07 -25.95
CA GLN A 107 -0.97 -5.18 -27.01
C GLN A 107 -1.34 -5.62 -28.43
N SER A 108 -1.75 -6.85 -28.63
CA SER A 108 -2.28 -7.39 -29.89
C SER A 108 -2.83 -8.79 -29.66
N SER A 109 -3.59 -9.33 -30.59
CA SER A 109 -4.34 -10.59 -30.48
C SER A 109 -3.55 -11.85 -30.12
N SER A 110 -2.26 -11.74 -29.86
CA SER A 110 -1.39 -12.90 -29.55
C SER A 110 -0.34 -12.67 -28.47
N GLN A 111 -0.28 -11.48 -27.83
CA GLN A 111 0.79 -11.22 -26.86
C GLN A 111 0.30 -10.35 -25.72
N SER A 112 0.22 -10.93 -24.53
CA SER A 112 -0.02 -10.23 -23.28
C SER A 112 1.31 -9.95 -22.57
N ILE A 113 1.55 -8.70 -22.19
CA ILE A 113 2.67 -8.33 -21.33
C ILE A 113 2.07 -8.11 -19.94
N SER A 114 2.51 -8.91 -18.99
CA SER A 114 2.15 -8.71 -17.59
C SER A 114 3.20 -7.83 -16.92
N SER A 115 2.77 -6.72 -16.35
CA SER A 115 3.60 -5.82 -15.54
C SER A 115 2.97 -5.58 -14.19
N ARG A 116 3.80 -5.34 -13.17
CA ARG A 116 3.28 -4.94 -11.86
C ARG A 116 3.03 -3.44 -11.81
N SER A 117 1.91 -3.06 -11.21
CA SER A 117 1.67 -1.66 -10.84
C SER A 117 2.50 -1.29 -9.61
N PHE A 118 2.73 0.00 -9.39
CA PHE A 118 3.42 0.53 -8.22
C PHE A 118 2.51 1.47 -7.47
N LEU A 119 2.43 1.26 -6.16
CA LEU A 119 1.68 2.12 -5.25
C LEU A 119 2.69 3.05 -4.58
N GLN A 120 2.70 4.31 -4.99
CA GLN A 120 3.61 5.31 -4.48
C GLN A 120 2.89 6.27 -3.54
N ARG A 121 3.49 6.51 -2.38
CA ARG A 121 3.04 7.48 -1.38
C ARG A 121 4.22 8.35 -1.02
N SER A 122 4.10 9.66 -1.16
CA SER A 122 5.17 10.60 -0.83
C SER A 122 4.65 11.77 -0.03
N VAL A 123 5.45 12.22 0.92
CA VAL A 123 5.23 13.41 1.73
C VAL A 123 6.50 14.23 1.74
N THR A 124 6.41 15.51 1.40
CA THR A 124 7.49 16.47 1.54
C THR A 124 6.98 17.63 2.39
N SER A 125 7.62 17.90 3.51
CA SER A 125 7.18 18.93 4.46
C SER A 125 8.34 19.56 5.22
N LYS A 126 8.12 20.80 5.67
CA LYS A 126 9.00 21.50 6.62
C LYS A 126 8.22 21.74 7.89
N VAL A 127 8.71 21.22 9.00
CA VAL A 127 7.98 21.23 10.29
C VAL A 127 8.90 21.56 11.44
N VAL A 128 8.32 22.10 12.50
CA VAL A 128 9.02 22.37 13.76
C VAL A 128 8.32 21.58 14.86
N VAL A 129 9.08 20.75 15.57
CA VAL A 129 8.56 19.85 16.61
C VAL A 129 9.49 19.87 17.81
N LYS A 130 8.95 19.79 19.01
CA LYS A 130 9.75 19.64 20.22
C LYS A 130 10.34 18.22 20.30
N SER A 131 11.58 18.10 20.75
CA SER A 131 12.23 16.80 20.99
C SER A 131 11.34 15.86 21.81
N GLY A 132 11.14 14.63 21.35
CA GLY A 132 10.33 13.59 21.97
C GLY A 132 8.83 13.67 21.66
N GLN A 133 8.34 14.72 21.00
CA GLN A 133 6.94 14.83 20.61
C GLN A 133 6.69 14.24 19.22
N THR A 134 5.54 13.58 19.07
CA THR A 134 5.09 13.06 17.79
C THR A 134 4.19 14.07 17.09
N LEU A 135 4.48 14.35 15.84
CA LEU A 135 3.69 15.20 14.96
C LEU A 135 3.10 14.38 13.81
N VAL A 136 1.84 14.63 13.48
CA VAL A 136 1.21 14.13 12.26
C VAL A 136 1.63 15.03 11.10
N LEU A 137 2.37 14.48 10.14
CA LEU A 137 2.77 15.19 8.91
C LEU A 137 1.64 15.29 7.91
N GLY A 138 0.80 14.27 7.87
CA GLY A 138 -0.33 14.21 6.96
C GLY A 138 -1.06 12.87 7.06
N GLY A 139 -2.17 12.79 6.35
CA GLY A 139 -2.96 11.58 6.27
C GLY A 139 -3.91 11.61 5.09
N LEU A 140 -4.42 10.45 4.72
CA LEU A 140 -5.43 10.27 3.69
C LEU A 140 -6.47 9.29 4.21
N ILE A 141 -7.72 9.63 4.11
CA ILE A 141 -8.84 8.70 4.25
C ILE A 141 -9.58 8.71 2.93
N ARG A 142 -9.67 7.55 2.30
CA ARG A 142 -10.41 7.33 1.06
C ARG A 142 -11.42 6.23 1.30
N ASP A 143 -12.67 6.52 1.02
CA ASP A 143 -13.78 5.58 1.05
C ASP A 143 -14.41 5.59 -0.36
N ASN A 144 -14.37 4.44 -1.02
CA ASN A 144 -14.94 4.26 -2.35
C ASN A 144 -15.98 3.16 -2.25
N ARG A 145 -17.24 3.53 -2.45
CA ARG A 145 -18.37 2.62 -2.42
C ARG A 145 -18.99 2.55 -3.81
N SER A 146 -19.07 1.37 -4.34
CA SER A 146 -19.72 1.07 -5.61
C SER A 146 -20.87 0.12 -5.38
N GLU A 147 -22.06 0.52 -5.79
CA GLU A 147 -23.27 -0.31 -5.75
C GLU A 147 -23.75 -0.54 -7.17
N GLY A 148 -23.81 -1.80 -7.57
CA GLY A 148 -24.33 -2.23 -8.86
C GLY A 148 -25.58 -3.09 -8.66
N GLN A 149 -26.63 -2.78 -9.38
CA GLN A 149 -27.83 -3.63 -9.45
C GLN A 149 -28.13 -3.95 -10.90
N SER A 150 -28.26 -5.23 -11.19
CA SER A 150 -28.64 -5.73 -12.52
C SER A 150 -29.69 -6.82 -12.38
N GLY A 151 -30.66 -6.86 -13.29
CA GLY A 151 -31.71 -7.86 -13.19
C GLY A 151 -32.82 -7.65 -14.21
N PHE A 152 -33.87 -8.48 -14.12
CA PHE A 152 -35.01 -8.41 -15.01
C PHE A 152 -35.79 -7.11 -14.77
N PRO A 153 -36.07 -6.30 -15.82
CA PRO A 153 -36.76 -5.03 -15.67
C PRO A 153 -38.02 -5.15 -14.82
N ILE A 154 -38.23 -4.20 -13.91
CA ILE A 154 -39.35 -4.12 -12.96
C ILE A 154 -39.24 -5.14 -11.82
N LEU A 155 -38.95 -6.42 -12.07
CA LEU A 155 -38.93 -7.48 -11.06
C LEU A 155 -37.81 -7.37 -10.04
N TYR A 156 -36.61 -6.88 -10.47
CA TYR A 156 -35.46 -6.72 -9.55
C TYR A 156 -35.65 -5.61 -8.50
N LYS A 157 -36.63 -4.70 -8.73
CA LYS A 157 -36.92 -3.59 -7.78
C LYS A 157 -37.94 -3.98 -6.69
N ILE A 158 -38.55 -5.16 -6.76
CA ILE A 158 -39.56 -5.59 -5.79
C ILE A 158 -38.85 -6.02 -4.51
N PRO A 159 -39.15 -5.39 -3.33
CA PRO A 159 -38.58 -5.83 -2.07
C PRO A 159 -38.91 -7.31 -1.82
N VAL A 160 -37.94 -8.09 -1.32
CA VAL A 160 -37.97 -9.52 -1.05
C VAL A 160 -37.85 -10.40 -2.31
N LEU A 161 -38.60 -10.12 -3.38
CA LEU A 161 -38.56 -10.89 -4.62
C LEU A 161 -37.42 -10.48 -5.56
N GLY A 162 -36.92 -9.24 -5.43
CA GLY A 162 -35.86 -8.70 -6.28
C GLY A 162 -34.56 -9.53 -6.23
N ALA A 163 -34.25 -10.14 -5.10
CA ALA A 163 -33.09 -11.00 -4.94
C ALA A 163 -33.15 -12.29 -5.80
N LEU A 164 -34.33 -12.72 -6.22
CA LEU A 164 -34.53 -13.88 -7.12
C LEU A 164 -34.40 -13.51 -8.59
N PHE A 165 -34.61 -12.23 -8.94
CA PHE A 165 -34.65 -11.73 -10.32
C PHE A 165 -33.57 -10.72 -10.65
N GLY A 166 -32.66 -10.44 -9.72
CA GLY A 166 -31.57 -9.51 -9.89
C GLY A 166 -30.30 -9.93 -9.16
N ASN A 167 -29.17 -9.32 -9.56
CA ASN A 167 -27.90 -9.41 -8.89
C ASN A 167 -27.59 -8.03 -8.27
N THR A 168 -27.24 -8.02 -7.00
CA THR A 168 -26.76 -6.82 -6.31
C THR A 168 -25.30 -7.04 -5.97
N GLU A 169 -24.45 -6.12 -6.42
CA GLU A 169 -23.03 -6.11 -6.15
C GLU A 169 -22.72 -4.84 -5.34
N GLU A 170 -22.16 -5.03 -4.17
CA GLU A 170 -21.69 -3.94 -3.31
C GLU A 170 -20.21 -4.14 -3.07
N GLN A 171 -19.42 -3.13 -3.46
CA GLN A 171 -17.99 -3.10 -3.25
C GLN A 171 -17.63 -1.85 -2.43
N VAL A 172 -16.95 -2.05 -1.32
CA VAL A 172 -16.45 -0.98 -0.44
C VAL A 172 -14.94 -1.10 -0.32
N ASP A 173 -14.22 -0.10 -0.83
CA ASP A 173 -12.77 0.02 -0.73
C ASP A 173 -12.42 1.19 0.17
N ARG A 174 -11.91 0.91 1.37
CA ARG A 174 -11.46 1.92 2.33
C ARG A 174 -9.95 1.89 2.48
N THR A 175 -9.32 3.03 2.27
CA THR A 175 -7.88 3.22 2.43
C THR A 175 -7.63 4.34 3.44
N GLU A 176 -6.84 4.04 4.45
CA GLU A 176 -6.41 5.00 5.46
C GLU A 176 -4.88 5.05 5.48
N LEU A 177 -4.32 6.24 5.48
CA LEU A 177 -2.89 6.51 5.60
C LEU A 177 -2.68 7.60 6.64
N ILE A 178 -1.75 7.36 7.57
CA ILE A 178 -1.29 8.36 8.52
C ILE A 178 0.23 8.36 8.51
N VAL A 179 0.83 9.53 8.39
CA VAL A 179 2.28 9.73 8.43
C VAL A 179 2.63 10.52 9.68
N LEU A 180 3.47 9.92 10.53
CA LEU A 180 3.90 10.46 11.82
C LEU A 180 5.41 10.64 11.83
N ILE A 181 5.90 11.64 12.56
CA ILE A 181 7.31 11.81 12.84
C ILE A 181 7.54 12.15 14.31
N THR A 182 8.61 11.59 14.88
CA THR A 182 9.03 11.84 16.27
C THR A 182 10.54 12.11 16.29
N PRO A 183 10.99 13.36 16.33
CA PRO A 183 12.40 13.68 16.50
C PRO A 183 12.82 13.48 17.96
N ARG A 184 14.07 13.02 18.16
CA ARG A 184 14.70 12.96 19.48
C ARG A 184 16.07 13.59 19.41
N VAL A 185 16.33 14.61 20.18
CA VAL A 185 17.65 15.24 20.32
C VAL A 185 18.45 14.45 21.36
N VAL A 186 19.65 14.09 20.99
CA VAL A 186 20.59 13.36 21.83
C VAL A 186 21.72 14.32 22.21
N GLU A 187 21.77 14.73 23.48
CA GLU A 187 22.76 15.70 23.96
C GLU A 187 24.01 15.04 24.52
N ASN A 188 23.92 13.81 25.01
CA ASN A 188 25.01 13.08 25.64
C ASN A 188 25.10 11.64 25.10
N SER A 189 26.31 11.01 25.20
CA SER A 189 26.55 9.62 24.81
C SER A 189 25.66 8.63 25.56
N GLN A 190 25.36 8.88 26.84
CA GLN A 190 24.47 8.02 27.65
C GLN A 190 23.04 7.95 27.08
N VAL A 191 22.51 9.08 26.58
CA VAL A 191 21.19 9.11 25.94
C VAL A 191 21.24 8.41 24.58
N ALA A 192 22.37 8.51 23.86
CA ALA A 192 22.55 7.78 22.59
C ALA A 192 22.51 6.26 22.82
N ASP A 193 23.16 5.78 23.85
CA ASP A 193 23.17 4.35 24.21
C ASP A 193 21.77 3.87 24.60
N GLN A 194 21.02 4.65 25.38
CA GLN A 194 19.64 4.35 25.76
C GLN A 194 18.70 4.25 24.53
N VAL A 195 18.80 5.19 23.61
CA VAL A 195 18.01 5.18 22.38
C VAL A 195 18.36 3.95 21.52
N THR A 196 19.65 3.63 21.44
CA THR A 196 20.12 2.46 20.69
C THR A 196 19.60 1.15 21.30
N GLU A 197 19.66 1.01 22.61
CA GLU A 197 19.13 -0.17 23.30
C GLU A 197 17.61 -0.27 23.22
N GLU A 198 16.87 0.85 23.26
CA GLU A 198 15.42 0.86 23.04
C GLU A 198 15.07 0.35 21.63
N ILE A 199 15.78 0.82 20.60
CA ILE A 199 15.56 0.38 19.22
C ILE A 199 15.88 -1.12 19.09
N LYS A 200 17.00 -1.59 19.63
CA LYS A 200 17.35 -3.02 19.63
C LYS A 200 16.27 -3.87 20.30
N ARG A 201 15.76 -3.44 21.46
CA ARG A 201 14.71 -4.16 22.17
C ARG A 201 13.43 -4.24 21.35
N LYS A 202 12.99 -3.14 20.72
CA LYS A 202 11.83 -3.13 19.82
C LYS A 202 12.02 -4.07 18.63
N MET A 203 13.22 -4.13 18.07
CA MET A 203 13.52 -5.07 16.99
C MET A 203 13.50 -6.53 17.46
N GLN A 204 13.97 -6.82 18.67
CA GLN A 204 13.91 -8.14 19.26
C GLN A 204 12.49 -8.61 19.59
N GLU A 205 11.63 -7.70 20.04
CA GLU A 205 10.20 -7.99 20.28
C GLU A 205 9.43 -8.34 19.01
N LEU A 206 9.87 -7.82 17.85
CA LEU A 206 9.30 -8.14 16.55
C LEU A 206 9.85 -9.44 15.93
N ALA A 207 11.03 -9.90 16.37
CA ALA A 207 11.67 -11.10 15.84
C ALA A 207 10.87 -12.41 16.02
N PRO A 208 10.14 -12.67 17.11
CA PRO A 208 9.35 -13.89 17.25
C PRO A 208 8.07 -13.92 16.41
N MET A 209 7.70 -12.85 15.73
CA MET A 209 6.55 -12.82 14.82
C MET A 209 6.86 -13.32 13.40
N ILE A 210 8.11 -13.63 13.10
CA ILE A 210 8.51 -14.22 11.83
C ILE A 210 8.44 -15.74 11.99
N PRO A 211 7.47 -16.46 11.40
CA PRO A 211 7.47 -17.91 11.43
C PRO A 211 8.73 -18.42 10.75
N ALA A 212 9.46 -19.30 11.42
CA ALA A 212 10.58 -20.01 10.81
C ALA A 212 10.04 -20.77 9.59
N SER A 213 10.56 -20.42 8.40
CA SER A 213 10.29 -21.08 7.12
C SER A 213 10.92 -22.46 7.07
#